data_f9a5ab652c4f5ba5c2dfcc5b6f325f3c
#
_entry.id   f9a5ab652c4f5ba5c2dfcc5b6f325f3c
#
_cell.length_a   1.000
_cell.length_b   1.000
_cell.length_c   1.000
_cell.angle_alpha   90.00
_cell.angle_beta   90.00
_cell.angle_gamma   90.00
#
_symmetry.space_group_name_H-M   'P 1'
#
loop_
_entity.id
_entity.type
_entity.pdbx_description
1 polymer ?
#
loop_
_entity_poly.entity_id
_entity_poly.type
_entity_poly.pdbx_seq_one_letter_code
_entity_poly.pdbx_strand_id
1 'polypeptide(L)'
;VNRLRNRNIRNGLLFIAPNFIGFFFLVLIPVVTLFYTSFTKWSALSDPQFNGLWNWRRLFTDENFLNALINTLYYAVVHIPLTLAIAFGLAVLLNSKIKGRAFFRTIAFFPYVTAIVAVAQVWSMMFDPKAGLINQFLGLFTDNVPGWLSDTHWAMPAVIIVGTWREVGYFMILLLAGLQTIPAELYEAAKVDGANAWERFWHITVPCMRPRSEEHTSE
;
A
#
# COMPACT_ATOMS: atom_id res chain seq x y z
N VAL A 1 31.66 -6.08 32.80
CA VAL A 1 30.81 -5.34 31.87
C VAL A 1 31.09 -5.74 30.41
N ASN A 2 32.34 -5.77 29.94
CA ASN A 2 32.67 -6.08 28.53
C ASN A 2 32.31 -7.53 28.11
N ARG A 3 32.46 -8.52 29.00
CA ARG A 3 32.13 -9.93 28.68
C ARG A 3 30.60 -10.15 28.50
N LEU A 4 29.77 -9.49 29.30
CA LEU A 4 28.32 -9.57 29.17
C LEU A 4 27.84 -8.86 27.89
N ARG A 5 28.42 -7.71 27.56
CA ARG A 5 28.14 -6.98 26.32
C ARG A 5 28.49 -7.81 25.08
N ASN A 6 29.67 -8.42 25.06
CA ASN A 6 30.10 -9.27 23.94
C ASN A 6 29.21 -10.53 23.78
N ARG A 7 28.73 -11.11 24.90
CA ARG A 7 27.82 -12.25 24.88
C ARG A 7 26.44 -11.86 24.32
N ASN A 8 25.94 -10.70 24.71
CA ASN A 8 24.67 -10.19 24.22
C ASN A 8 24.72 -9.85 22.72
N ILE A 9 25.81 -9.23 22.28
CA ILE A 9 26.06 -8.95 20.83
C ILE A 9 26.13 -10.25 20.04
N ARG A 10 26.92 -11.25 20.52
CA ARG A 10 27.03 -12.54 19.85
C ARG A 10 25.68 -13.26 19.75
N ASN A 11 24.92 -13.30 20.84
CA ASN A 11 23.59 -13.91 20.85
C ASN A 11 22.65 -13.18 19.92
N GLY A 12 22.64 -11.83 19.92
CA GLY A 12 21.87 -11.02 18.98
C GLY A 12 22.23 -11.34 17.51
N LEU A 13 23.53 -11.39 17.19
CA LEU A 13 23.97 -11.75 15.84
C LEU A 13 23.56 -13.17 15.43
N LEU A 14 23.61 -14.14 16.34
CA LEU A 14 23.18 -15.52 16.06
C LEU A 14 21.67 -15.59 15.78
N PHE A 15 20.84 -14.80 16.48
CA PHE A 15 19.39 -14.74 16.22
C PHE A 15 19.08 -14.09 14.87
N ILE A 16 19.86 -13.09 14.45
CA ILE A 16 19.65 -12.37 13.20
C ILE A 16 20.29 -13.10 12.01
N ALA A 17 21.36 -13.91 12.25
CA ALA A 17 22.12 -14.57 11.20
C ALA A 17 21.29 -15.37 10.19
N PRO A 18 20.30 -16.20 10.57
CA PRO A 18 19.49 -16.94 9.60
C PRO A 18 18.76 -16.02 8.62
N ASN A 19 18.22 -14.90 9.12
CA ASN A 19 17.54 -13.92 8.29
C ASN A 19 18.53 -13.20 7.35
N PHE A 20 19.70 -12.79 7.87
CA PHE A 20 20.72 -12.15 7.05
C PHE A 20 21.29 -13.08 5.97
N ILE A 21 21.45 -14.36 6.28
CA ILE A 21 21.88 -15.37 5.31
C ILE A 21 20.83 -15.49 4.20
N GLY A 22 19.55 -15.65 4.57
CA GLY A 22 18.45 -15.69 3.62
C GLY A 22 18.39 -14.43 2.75
N PHE A 23 18.48 -13.26 3.35
CA PHE A 23 18.52 -11.97 2.65
C PHE A 23 19.69 -11.89 1.68
N PHE A 24 20.89 -12.28 2.11
CA PHE A 24 22.11 -12.22 1.29
C PHE A 24 21.98 -13.09 0.03
N PHE A 25 21.57 -14.36 0.20
CA PHE A 25 21.49 -15.28 -0.93
C PHE A 25 20.24 -15.08 -1.80
N LEU A 26 19.10 -14.74 -1.21
CA LEU A 26 17.83 -14.68 -1.94
C LEU A 26 17.49 -13.27 -2.44
N VAL A 27 18.10 -12.24 -1.88
CA VAL A 27 17.81 -10.85 -2.26
C VAL A 27 19.06 -10.16 -2.78
N LEU A 28 20.12 -10.09 -1.98
CA LEU A 28 21.30 -9.27 -2.34
C LEU A 28 22.03 -9.81 -3.58
N ILE A 29 22.30 -11.11 -3.63
CA ILE A 29 22.97 -11.72 -4.80
C ILE A 29 22.14 -11.52 -6.08
N PRO A 30 20.84 -11.83 -6.16
CA PRO A 30 20.02 -11.56 -7.33
C PRO A 30 19.98 -10.08 -7.71
N VAL A 31 19.90 -9.16 -6.76
CA VAL A 31 19.90 -7.71 -7.04
C VAL A 31 21.24 -7.27 -7.65
N VAL A 32 22.37 -7.72 -7.10
CA VAL A 32 23.70 -7.41 -7.66
C VAL A 32 23.86 -8.01 -9.05
N THR A 33 23.40 -9.25 -9.24
CA THR A 33 23.40 -9.92 -10.55
C THR A 33 22.53 -9.17 -11.55
N LEU A 34 21.33 -8.75 -11.16
CA LEU A 34 20.44 -7.96 -11.99
C LEU A 34 21.10 -6.63 -12.40
N PHE A 35 21.74 -5.96 -11.44
CA PHE A 35 22.44 -4.71 -11.70
C PHE A 35 23.59 -4.92 -12.68
N TYR A 36 24.41 -5.96 -12.50
CA TYR A 36 25.48 -6.32 -13.43
C TYR A 36 24.95 -6.65 -14.83
N THR A 37 23.93 -7.49 -14.92
CA THR A 37 23.33 -7.89 -16.20
C THR A 37 22.64 -6.74 -16.92
N SER A 38 22.21 -5.67 -16.22
CA SER A 38 21.64 -4.47 -16.84
C SER A 38 22.61 -3.75 -17.79
N PHE A 39 23.92 -3.95 -17.60
CA PHE A 39 24.98 -3.42 -18.48
C PHE A 39 25.45 -4.44 -19.53
N THR A 40 24.81 -5.60 -19.63
CA THR A 40 25.22 -6.65 -20.54
C THR A 40 24.11 -6.99 -21.55
N LYS A 41 24.52 -7.48 -22.71
CA LYS A 41 23.63 -8.18 -23.63
C LYS A 41 23.72 -9.67 -23.31
N TRP A 42 22.64 -10.21 -22.76
CA TRP A 42 22.60 -11.60 -22.32
C TRP A 42 21.27 -12.25 -22.73
N SER A 43 21.34 -13.44 -23.32
CA SER A 43 20.19 -14.22 -23.77
C SER A 43 19.91 -15.46 -22.91
N ALA A 44 20.55 -15.57 -21.74
CA ALA A 44 20.55 -16.75 -20.85
C ALA A 44 21.16 -18.04 -21.47
N LEU A 45 21.29 -18.12 -22.79
CA LEU A 45 21.87 -19.25 -23.53
C LEU A 45 23.31 -18.96 -24.01
N SER A 46 23.78 -17.74 -23.82
CA SER A 46 25.12 -17.27 -24.23
C SER A 46 25.82 -16.57 -23.08
N ASP A 47 27.13 -16.40 -23.16
CA ASP A 47 27.88 -15.61 -22.17
C ASP A 47 27.44 -14.15 -22.19
N PRO A 48 27.31 -13.49 -21.02
CA PRO A 48 26.96 -12.09 -20.92
C PRO A 48 28.06 -11.21 -21.53
N GLN A 49 27.73 -10.45 -22.55
CA GLN A 49 28.65 -9.51 -23.20
C GLN A 49 28.39 -8.09 -22.70
N PHE A 50 29.43 -7.40 -22.26
CA PHE A 50 29.29 -6.02 -21.82
C PHE A 50 28.82 -5.10 -22.94
N ASN A 51 27.72 -4.39 -22.71
CA ASN A 51 27.02 -3.54 -23.69
C ASN A 51 26.90 -2.08 -23.25
N GLY A 52 27.62 -1.70 -22.19
CA GLY A 52 27.57 -0.34 -21.63
C GLY A 52 26.15 0.07 -21.21
N LEU A 53 25.76 1.28 -21.57
CA LEU A 53 24.45 1.87 -21.22
C LEU A 53 23.38 1.65 -22.30
N TRP A 54 23.56 0.74 -23.25
CA TRP A 54 22.63 0.54 -24.35
C TRP A 54 21.24 0.11 -23.86
N ASN A 55 21.16 -0.81 -22.90
CA ASN A 55 19.88 -1.25 -22.32
C ASN A 55 19.14 -0.09 -21.63
N TRP A 56 19.87 0.75 -20.90
CA TRP A 56 19.32 1.92 -20.23
C TRP A 56 18.81 2.96 -21.23
N ARG A 57 19.58 3.21 -22.31
CA ARG A 57 19.14 4.13 -23.37
C ARG A 57 17.87 3.61 -24.06
N ARG A 58 17.84 2.31 -24.37
CA ARG A 58 16.67 1.67 -24.97
C ARG A 58 15.44 1.76 -24.05
N LEU A 59 15.61 1.56 -22.75
CA LEU A 59 14.53 1.63 -21.76
C LEU A 59 13.81 2.98 -21.82
N PHE A 60 14.55 4.08 -21.86
CA PHE A 60 13.97 5.43 -21.93
C PHE A 60 13.39 5.81 -23.30
N THR A 61 13.57 4.99 -24.32
CA THR A 61 12.99 5.18 -25.67
C THR A 61 11.91 4.13 -25.97
N ASP A 62 11.69 3.16 -25.09
CA ASP A 62 10.68 2.11 -25.25
C ASP A 62 9.30 2.65 -24.82
N GLU A 63 8.39 2.75 -25.80
CA GLU A 63 7.03 3.26 -25.56
C GLU A 63 6.25 2.42 -24.55
N ASN A 64 6.45 1.08 -24.55
CA ASN A 64 5.77 0.21 -23.59
C ASN A 64 6.25 0.48 -22.17
N PHE A 65 7.56 0.69 -21.97
CA PHE A 65 8.10 1.05 -20.68
C PHE A 65 7.58 2.41 -20.18
N LEU A 66 7.60 3.42 -21.04
CA LEU A 66 7.12 4.76 -20.69
C LEU A 66 5.63 4.76 -20.36
N ASN A 67 4.82 4.05 -21.15
CA ASN A 67 3.39 3.87 -20.86
C ASN A 67 3.17 3.13 -19.54
N ALA A 68 3.92 2.06 -19.28
CA ALA A 68 3.84 1.34 -18.00
C ALA A 68 4.22 2.22 -16.81
N LEU A 69 5.26 3.05 -16.97
CA LEU A 69 5.69 4.00 -15.95
C LEU A 69 4.62 5.06 -15.65
N ILE A 70 4.05 5.65 -16.71
CA ILE A 70 2.96 6.64 -16.57
C ILE A 70 1.75 6.02 -15.91
N ASN A 71 1.34 4.81 -16.31
CA ASN A 71 0.22 4.10 -15.71
C ASN A 71 0.48 3.77 -14.23
N THR A 72 1.70 3.37 -13.89
CA THR A 72 2.09 3.11 -12.50
C THR A 72 2.05 4.38 -11.65
N LEU A 73 2.56 5.48 -12.17
CA LEU A 73 2.50 6.78 -11.48
C LEU A 73 1.06 7.26 -11.32
N TYR A 74 0.25 7.16 -12.38
CA TYR A 74 -1.17 7.50 -12.31
C TYR A 74 -1.90 6.67 -11.26
N TYR A 75 -1.70 5.35 -11.28
CA TYR A 75 -2.25 4.45 -10.25
C TYR A 75 -1.81 4.88 -8.86
N ALA A 76 -0.52 5.08 -8.63
CA ALA A 76 0.01 5.44 -7.31
C ALA A 76 -0.55 6.77 -6.79
N VAL A 77 -0.55 7.80 -7.65
CA VAL A 77 -1.00 9.16 -7.29
C VAL A 77 -2.50 9.22 -6.99
N VAL A 78 -3.30 8.41 -7.65
CA VAL A 78 -4.76 8.40 -7.42
C VAL A 78 -5.14 7.37 -6.34
N HIS A 79 -4.64 6.13 -6.45
CA HIS A 79 -5.02 5.04 -5.56
C HIS A 79 -4.57 5.28 -4.11
N ILE A 80 -3.32 5.69 -3.89
CA ILE A 80 -2.77 5.83 -2.53
C ILE A 80 -3.53 6.90 -1.73
N PRO A 81 -3.69 8.16 -2.21
CA PRO A 81 -4.43 9.16 -1.46
C PRO A 81 -5.91 8.81 -1.28
N LEU A 82 -6.54 8.24 -2.30
CA LEU A 82 -7.95 7.81 -2.24
C LEU A 82 -8.15 6.73 -1.17
N THR A 83 -7.33 5.68 -1.20
CA THR A 83 -7.39 4.58 -0.23
C THR A 83 -7.13 5.08 1.19
N LEU A 84 -6.11 5.92 1.39
CA LEU A 84 -5.80 6.47 2.70
C LEU A 84 -6.90 7.41 3.21
N ALA A 85 -7.48 8.24 2.35
CA ALA A 85 -8.57 9.15 2.73
C ALA A 85 -9.81 8.38 3.19
N ILE A 86 -10.23 7.34 2.43
CA ILE A 86 -11.36 6.49 2.80
C ILE A 86 -11.05 5.69 4.06
N ALA A 87 -9.86 5.07 4.13
CA ALA A 87 -9.43 4.28 5.29
C ALA A 87 -9.39 5.14 6.57
N PHE A 88 -8.89 6.37 6.45
CA PHE A 88 -8.86 7.32 7.57
C PHE A 88 -10.28 7.71 8.00
N GLY A 89 -11.16 8.05 7.06
CA GLY A 89 -12.56 8.35 7.38
C GLY A 89 -13.26 7.19 8.11
N LEU A 90 -13.05 5.95 7.65
CA LEU A 90 -13.55 4.75 8.32
C LEU A 90 -12.90 4.53 9.69
N ALA A 91 -11.60 4.77 9.84
CA ALA A 91 -10.90 4.65 11.11
C ALA A 91 -11.44 5.63 12.15
N VAL A 92 -11.64 6.90 11.78
CA VAL A 92 -12.24 7.92 12.64
C VAL A 92 -13.67 7.53 13.04
N LEU A 93 -14.48 7.07 12.07
CA LEU A 93 -15.82 6.62 12.32
C LEU A 93 -15.84 5.45 13.32
N LEU A 94 -15.00 4.44 13.13
CA LEU A 94 -14.91 3.26 13.98
C LEU A 94 -14.13 3.50 15.29
N ASN A 95 -13.45 4.63 15.44
CA ASN A 95 -12.86 5.05 16.72
C ASN A 95 -13.92 5.60 17.68
N SER A 96 -15.06 6.06 17.17
CA SER A 96 -16.19 6.49 18.00
C SER A 96 -16.91 5.29 18.63
N LYS A 97 -17.75 5.54 19.66
CA LYS A 97 -18.49 4.49 20.39
C LYS A 97 -19.71 3.96 19.60
N ILE A 98 -19.45 3.40 18.38
CA ILE A 98 -20.52 2.83 17.53
C ILE A 98 -20.83 1.38 17.97
N LYS A 99 -22.11 1.03 18.03
CA LYS A 99 -22.54 -0.36 18.22
C LYS A 99 -22.12 -1.21 17.00
N GLY A 100 -21.60 -2.42 17.23
CA GLY A 100 -21.23 -3.32 16.13
C GLY A 100 -19.85 -3.03 15.48
N ARG A 101 -18.96 -2.26 16.12
CA ARG A 101 -17.62 -1.96 15.58
C ARG A 101 -16.85 -3.19 15.08
N ALA A 102 -16.89 -4.29 15.82
CA ALA A 102 -16.19 -5.51 15.44
C ALA A 102 -16.70 -6.05 14.09
N PHE A 103 -17.99 -6.05 13.87
CA PHE A 103 -18.62 -6.48 12.63
C PHE A 103 -18.18 -5.61 11.43
N PHE A 104 -18.23 -4.29 11.57
CA PHE A 104 -17.78 -3.38 10.52
C PHE A 104 -16.28 -3.51 10.21
N ARG A 105 -15.43 -3.70 11.24
CA ARG A 105 -14.00 -3.98 11.05
C ARG A 105 -13.78 -5.26 10.25
N THR A 106 -14.49 -6.33 10.60
CA THR A 106 -14.38 -7.62 9.92
C THR A 106 -14.81 -7.51 8.45
N ILE A 107 -15.96 -6.89 8.16
CA ILE A 107 -16.43 -6.71 6.78
C ILE A 107 -15.46 -5.86 5.96
N ALA A 108 -14.97 -4.76 6.50
CA ALA A 108 -14.03 -3.89 5.79
C ALA A 108 -12.67 -4.57 5.53
N PHE A 109 -12.22 -5.44 6.46
CA PHE A 109 -10.95 -6.15 6.32
C PHE A 109 -11.05 -7.43 5.47
N PHE A 110 -12.22 -8.02 5.36
CA PHE A 110 -12.44 -9.28 4.65
C PHE A 110 -11.89 -9.30 3.21
N PRO A 111 -12.08 -8.24 2.39
CA PRO A 111 -11.53 -8.20 1.04
C PRO A 111 -10.00 -8.36 0.98
N TYR A 112 -9.30 -7.84 1.95
CA TYR A 112 -7.83 -7.89 1.99
C TYR A 112 -7.29 -9.31 2.16
N VAL A 113 -7.95 -10.15 2.97
CA VAL A 113 -7.53 -11.54 3.24
C VAL A 113 -8.02 -12.52 2.18
N THR A 114 -8.89 -12.09 1.28
CA THR A 114 -9.42 -12.94 0.21
C THR A 114 -8.36 -13.18 -0.88
N ALA A 115 -8.34 -14.39 -1.44
CA ALA A 115 -7.42 -14.73 -2.52
C ALA A 115 -7.58 -13.78 -3.72
N ILE A 116 -6.48 -13.14 -4.12
CA ILE A 116 -6.49 -12.10 -5.17
C ILE A 116 -7.05 -12.59 -6.50
N VAL A 117 -6.80 -13.86 -6.85
CA VAL A 117 -7.32 -14.47 -8.09
C VAL A 117 -8.84 -14.57 -8.05
N ALA A 118 -9.41 -14.97 -6.91
CA ALA A 118 -10.87 -15.03 -6.74
C ALA A 118 -11.49 -13.63 -6.82
N VAL A 119 -10.87 -12.65 -6.17
CA VAL A 119 -11.29 -11.24 -6.26
C VAL A 119 -11.28 -10.76 -7.71
N ALA A 120 -10.17 -10.98 -8.44
CA ALA A 120 -10.04 -10.57 -9.82
C ALA A 120 -11.12 -11.19 -10.72
N GLN A 121 -11.42 -12.49 -10.51
CA GLN A 121 -12.46 -13.19 -11.27
C GLN A 121 -13.85 -12.60 -11.02
N VAL A 122 -14.22 -12.38 -9.76
CA VAL A 122 -15.52 -11.79 -9.40
C VAL A 122 -15.67 -10.38 -9.99
N TRP A 123 -14.66 -9.53 -9.83
CA TRP A 123 -14.70 -8.18 -10.37
C TRP A 123 -14.71 -8.16 -11.90
N SER A 124 -13.99 -9.09 -12.56
CA SER A 124 -14.08 -9.24 -14.01
C SER A 124 -15.49 -9.54 -14.49
N MET A 125 -16.23 -10.40 -13.76
CA MET A 125 -17.65 -10.65 -14.06
C MET A 125 -18.54 -9.44 -13.75
N MET A 126 -18.26 -8.71 -12.67
CA MET A 126 -19.04 -7.50 -12.32
C MET A 126 -18.84 -6.36 -13.33
N PHE A 127 -17.65 -6.27 -13.92
CA PHE A 127 -17.27 -5.28 -14.92
C PHE A 127 -17.57 -5.73 -16.37
N ASP A 128 -18.19 -6.88 -16.59
CA ASP A 128 -18.56 -7.30 -17.93
C ASP A 128 -19.46 -6.26 -18.62
N PRO A 129 -19.11 -5.81 -19.85
CA PRO A 129 -19.84 -4.72 -20.50
C PRO A 129 -21.34 -5.03 -20.76
N LYS A 130 -21.68 -6.30 -20.96
CA LYS A 130 -23.04 -6.73 -21.34
C LYS A 130 -23.83 -7.33 -20.18
N ALA A 131 -23.19 -8.20 -19.40
CA ALA A 131 -23.84 -8.98 -18.36
C ALA A 131 -23.46 -8.53 -16.94
N GLY A 132 -22.48 -7.62 -16.78
CA GLY A 132 -21.97 -7.19 -15.49
C GLY A 132 -22.98 -6.40 -14.67
N LEU A 133 -23.09 -6.74 -13.40
CA LEU A 133 -24.05 -6.11 -12.47
C LEU A 133 -23.85 -4.58 -12.36
N ILE A 134 -22.61 -4.10 -12.48
CA ILE A 134 -22.33 -2.67 -12.41
C ILE A 134 -22.94 -1.94 -13.59
N ASN A 135 -22.78 -2.46 -14.81
CA ASN A 135 -23.39 -1.84 -15.99
C ASN A 135 -24.90 -2.00 -16.06
N GLN A 136 -25.44 -3.10 -15.55
CA GLN A 136 -26.89 -3.24 -15.40
C GLN A 136 -27.47 -2.17 -14.46
N PHE A 137 -26.78 -1.91 -13.34
CA PHE A 137 -27.19 -0.85 -12.42
C PHE A 137 -27.03 0.56 -13.02
N LEU A 138 -25.90 0.84 -13.67
CA LEU A 138 -25.64 2.12 -14.32
C LEU A 138 -26.61 2.37 -15.47
N GLY A 139 -26.98 1.34 -16.23
CA GLY A 139 -27.92 1.41 -17.33
C GLY A 139 -29.33 1.85 -16.93
N LEU A 140 -29.67 1.82 -15.62
CA LEU A 140 -30.90 2.40 -15.11
C LEU A 140 -30.90 3.94 -15.15
N PHE A 141 -29.71 4.56 -15.24
CA PHE A 141 -29.53 6.01 -15.16
C PHE A 141 -28.95 6.63 -16.43
N THR A 142 -28.27 5.80 -17.26
CA THR A 142 -27.61 6.28 -18.48
C THR A 142 -27.53 5.19 -19.53
N ASP A 143 -27.72 5.57 -20.80
CA ASP A 143 -27.56 4.66 -21.95
C ASP A 143 -26.09 4.43 -22.32
N ASN A 144 -25.18 5.30 -21.83
CA ASN A 144 -23.74 5.23 -22.11
C ASN A 144 -23.00 4.63 -20.93
N VAL A 145 -22.93 3.29 -20.88
CA VAL A 145 -22.23 2.55 -19.83
C VAL A 145 -20.76 2.30 -20.21
N PRO A 146 -19.82 2.37 -19.23
CA PRO A 146 -18.41 2.16 -19.47
C PRO A 146 -18.06 0.73 -19.91
N GLY A 147 -17.09 0.62 -20.81
CA GLY A 147 -16.40 -0.64 -21.11
C GLY A 147 -15.23 -0.88 -20.15
N TRP A 148 -15.50 -1.04 -18.84
CA TRP A 148 -14.54 -1.01 -17.73
C TRP A 148 -13.13 -1.58 -18.03
N LEU A 149 -13.05 -2.82 -18.51
CA LEU A 149 -11.77 -3.49 -18.76
C LEU A 149 -11.37 -3.52 -20.24
N SER A 150 -12.27 -3.12 -21.13
CA SER A 150 -12.07 -3.12 -22.59
C SER A 150 -11.78 -1.72 -23.15
N ASP A 151 -12.03 -0.67 -22.39
CA ASP A 151 -11.78 0.71 -22.78
C ASP A 151 -10.53 1.25 -22.06
N THR A 152 -9.61 1.82 -22.81
CA THR A 152 -8.36 2.40 -22.30
C THR A 152 -8.58 3.48 -21.24
N HIS A 153 -9.66 4.26 -21.34
CA HIS A 153 -9.97 5.32 -20.39
C HIS A 153 -10.53 4.77 -19.06
N TRP A 154 -11.25 3.64 -19.11
CA TRP A 154 -11.93 3.09 -17.93
C TRP A 154 -11.15 1.96 -17.25
N ALA A 155 -10.17 1.35 -17.93
CA ALA A 155 -9.41 0.24 -17.36
C ALA A 155 -8.66 0.62 -16.09
N MET A 156 -7.97 1.77 -16.07
CA MET A 156 -7.23 2.22 -14.89
C MET A 156 -8.15 2.62 -13.73
N PRO A 157 -9.22 3.41 -13.92
CA PRO A 157 -10.25 3.61 -12.90
C PRO A 157 -10.82 2.32 -12.33
N ALA A 158 -11.14 1.32 -13.16
CA ALA A 158 -11.62 0.02 -12.69
C ALA A 158 -10.62 -0.66 -11.74
N VAL A 159 -9.35 -0.71 -12.12
CA VAL A 159 -8.27 -1.28 -11.28
C VAL A 159 -8.11 -0.51 -9.97
N ILE A 160 -8.21 0.82 -10.00
CA ILE A 160 -8.14 1.67 -8.80
C ILE A 160 -9.32 1.38 -7.86
N ILE A 161 -10.54 1.23 -8.38
CA ILE A 161 -11.73 0.89 -7.57
C ILE A 161 -11.53 -0.44 -6.86
N VAL A 162 -11.08 -1.48 -7.57
CA VAL A 162 -10.85 -2.82 -6.99
C VAL A 162 -9.71 -2.78 -5.97
N GLY A 163 -8.60 -2.12 -6.28
CA GLY A 163 -7.48 -1.96 -5.38
C GLY A 163 -7.88 -1.24 -4.09
N THR A 164 -8.58 -0.12 -4.22
CA THR A 164 -9.06 0.66 -3.07
C THR A 164 -10.03 -0.16 -2.21
N TRP A 165 -11.03 -0.82 -2.82
CA TRP A 165 -11.95 -1.68 -2.09
C TRP A 165 -11.22 -2.80 -1.33
N ARG A 166 -10.21 -3.39 -1.94
CA ARG A 166 -9.44 -4.47 -1.33
C ARG A 166 -8.57 -4.00 -0.16
N GLU A 167 -7.94 -2.85 -0.27
CA GLU A 167 -6.90 -2.41 0.65
C GLU A 167 -7.38 -1.45 1.75
N VAL A 168 -8.52 -0.81 1.54
CA VAL A 168 -9.05 0.20 2.48
C VAL A 168 -9.22 -0.34 3.90
N GLY A 169 -9.66 -1.59 4.04
CA GLY A 169 -9.85 -2.21 5.36
C GLY A 169 -8.55 -2.48 6.11
N TYR A 170 -7.49 -2.84 5.41
CA TYR A 170 -6.16 -3.01 5.99
C TYR A 170 -5.62 -1.69 6.54
N PHE A 171 -5.61 -0.65 5.71
CA PHE A 171 -5.15 0.68 6.14
C PHE A 171 -6.05 1.29 7.22
N MET A 172 -7.35 1.06 7.17
CA MET A 172 -8.28 1.45 8.22
C MET A 172 -7.89 0.86 9.59
N ILE A 173 -7.53 -0.43 9.66
CA ILE A 173 -7.11 -1.06 10.92
C ILE A 173 -5.80 -0.46 11.43
N LEU A 174 -4.82 -0.23 10.55
CA LEU A 174 -3.56 0.40 10.93
C LEU A 174 -3.77 1.82 11.48
N LEU A 175 -4.55 2.63 10.75
CA LEU A 175 -4.87 3.99 11.18
C LEU A 175 -5.68 4.02 12.47
N LEU A 176 -6.61 3.10 12.63
CA LEU A 176 -7.40 2.96 13.84
C LEU A 176 -6.54 2.59 15.06
N ALA A 177 -5.58 1.68 14.89
CA ALA A 177 -4.61 1.35 15.94
C ALA A 177 -3.79 2.58 16.32
N GLY A 178 -3.31 3.35 15.35
CA GLY A 178 -2.63 4.63 15.61
C GLY A 178 -3.51 5.65 16.32
N LEU A 179 -4.79 5.80 15.93
CA LEU A 179 -5.72 6.71 16.61
C LEU A 179 -5.98 6.32 18.08
N GLN A 180 -5.93 5.03 18.39
CA GLN A 180 -6.16 4.52 19.75
C GLN A 180 -4.97 4.72 20.69
N THR A 181 -3.78 5.04 20.19
CA THR A 181 -2.61 5.37 21.01
C THR A 181 -2.62 6.82 21.51
N ILE A 182 -3.47 7.68 20.94
CA ILE A 182 -3.53 9.10 21.29
C ILE A 182 -4.32 9.26 22.61
N PRO A 183 -3.73 9.84 23.67
CA PRO A 183 -4.43 10.08 24.92
C PRO A 183 -5.68 10.95 24.74
N ALA A 184 -6.80 10.54 25.33
CA ALA A 184 -8.07 11.28 25.25
C ALA A 184 -7.97 12.69 25.84
N GLU A 185 -7.11 12.86 26.83
CA GLU A 185 -6.84 14.11 27.54
C GLU A 185 -6.39 15.24 26.59
N LEU A 186 -5.62 14.91 25.53
CA LEU A 186 -5.22 15.89 24.52
C LEU A 186 -6.42 16.45 23.74
N TYR A 187 -7.40 15.59 23.43
CA TYR A 187 -8.62 16.04 22.76
C TYR A 187 -9.54 16.81 23.69
N GLU A 188 -9.57 16.47 24.98
CA GLU A 188 -10.36 17.17 26.00
C GLU A 188 -9.77 18.57 26.27
N ALA A 189 -8.46 18.68 26.46
CA ALA A 189 -7.78 19.95 26.59
C ALA A 189 -8.03 20.89 25.40
N ALA A 190 -7.86 20.38 24.18
CA ALA A 190 -8.12 21.15 22.97
C ALA A 190 -9.59 21.58 22.82
N LYS A 191 -10.55 20.80 23.34
CA LYS A 191 -11.96 21.23 23.38
C LYS A 191 -12.18 22.39 24.36
N VAL A 192 -11.51 22.36 25.52
CA VAL A 192 -11.57 23.45 26.50
C VAL A 192 -10.97 24.74 25.92
N ASP A 193 -9.90 24.60 25.11
CA ASP A 193 -9.26 25.70 24.39
C ASP A 193 -10.08 26.19 23.18
N GLY A 194 -11.25 25.61 22.93
CA GLY A 194 -12.14 26.01 21.84
C GLY A 194 -11.77 25.48 20.44
N ALA A 195 -10.80 24.57 20.35
CA ALA A 195 -10.37 24.01 19.06
C ALA A 195 -11.48 23.22 18.38
N ASN A 196 -11.75 23.52 17.11
CA ASN A 196 -12.72 22.80 16.31
C ASN A 196 -12.18 21.41 15.85
N ALA A 197 -13.02 20.61 15.18
CA ALA A 197 -12.64 19.25 14.76
C ALA A 197 -11.48 19.23 13.75
N TRP A 198 -11.40 20.24 12.88
CA TRP A 198 -10.34 20.37 11.88
C TRP A 198 -9.00 20.75 12.50
N GLU A 199 -9.01 21.68 13.47
CA GLU A 199 -7.84 22.07 14.23
C GLU A 199 -7.29 20.91 15.05
N ARG A 200 -8.15 20.15 15.74
CA ARG A 200 -7.75 18.93 16.46
C ARG A 200 -7.17 17.88 15.55
N PHE A 201 -7.71 17.75 14.33
CA PHE A 201 -7.16 16.82 13.34
C PHE A 201 -5.72 17.16 12.98
N TRP A 202 -5.46 18.41 12.58
CA TRP A 202 -4.14 18.80 12.10
C TRP A 202 -3.10 19.02 13.22
N HIS A 203 -3.51 19.45 14.42
CA HIS A 203 -2.58 19.78 15.49
C HIS A 203 -2.41 18.67 16.53
N ILE A 204 -3.33 17.70 16.60
CA ILE A 204 -3.23 16.57 17.53
C ILE A 204 -3.15 15.26 16.78
N THR A 205 -4.16 14.93 15.97
CA THR A 205 -4.27 13.60 15.35
C THR A 205 -3.09 13.33 14.42
N VAL A 206 -2.84 14.18 13.43
CA VAL A 206 -1.77 13.99 12.45
C VAL A 206 -0.37 13.97 13.09
N PRO A 207 0.00 14.91 13.98
CA PRO A 207 1.31 14.88 14.64
C PRO A 207 1.50 13.66 15.55
N CYS A 208 0.48 13.28 16.32
CA CYS A 208 0.57 12.13 17.24
C CYS A 208 0.59 10.77 16.51
N MET A 209 0.13 10.70 15.25
CA MET A 209 0.23 9.49 14.43
C MET A 209 1.58 9.36 13.72
N ARG A 210 2.43 10.37 13.73
CA ARG A 210 3.79 10.21 13.21
C ARG A 210 4.58 9.26 14.10
N PRO A 211 5.40 8.35 13.52
CA PRO A 211 6.31 7.51 14.29
C PRO A 211 7.17 8.42 15.18
N ARG A 212 6.99 8.34 16.48
CA ARG A 212 7.89 8.98 17.42
C ARG A 212 9.15 8.12 17.42
N SER A 213 10.26 8.65 16.94
CA SER A 213 11.56 8.11 17.33
C SER A 213 11.63 8.30 18.86
N GLU A 214 11.39 7.23 19.60
CA GLU A 214 11.67 7.23 21.02
C GLU A 214 13.19 7.42 21.13
N GLU A 215 13.62 8.66 21.34
CA GLU A 215 14.87 8.91 21.99
C GLU A 215 14.72 8.32 23.41
N HIS A 216 15.15 7.08 23.55
CA HIS A 216 15.49 6.53 24.84
C HIS A 216 16.63 7.39 25.39
N THR A 217 16.27 8.48 26.03
CA THR A 217 17.13 9.12 27.01
C THR A 217 17.25 8.11 28.14
N SER A 218 18.25 7.26 28.02
CA SER A 218 18.75 6.43 29.12
C SER A 218 19.28 7.39 30.19
N GLU A 219 18.53 7.65 31.24
CA GLU A 219 19.07 7.97 32.55
C GLU A 219 19.65 6.74 33.24
#